data_62fb36584288ecfe2255a29d58e6aed2
#
_entry.id   62fb36584288ecfe2255a29d58e6aed2
#
_cell.length_a   1.000
_cell.length_b   1.000
_cell.length_c   1.000
_cell.angle_alpha   90.00
_cell.angle_beta   90.00
_cell.angle_gamma   90.00
#
_symmetry.space_group_name_H-M   'P 1'
#
loop_
_entity.id
_entity.type
_entity.pdbx_description
1 polymer ?
#
loop_
_entity_poly.entity_id
_entity_poly.type
_entity_poly.pdbx_seq_one_letter_code
_entity_poly.pdbx_strand_id
1 'polypeptide(L)'
;FYYYRDTHQQEVDLVYERGNFARLWEMKISWNYKPRMIKTMERVAEYWDRPTETNLIYTGDEEHRVNKSTMINWRNVEWKK
;
A
#
# COMPACT_ATOMS: atom_id res chain seq x y z
N PHE A 1 11.50 -7.30 -1.40
CA PHE A 1 10.03 -7.41 -1.32
C PHE A 1 9.64 -8.57 -0.43
N TYR A 2 8.68 -8.36 0.45
CA TYR A 2 8.14 -9.42 1.28
C TYR A 2 6.72 -9.11 1.73
N TYR A 3 6.01 -10.16 2.15
CA TYR A 3 4.68 -10.08 2.74
C TYR A 3 4.80 -9.74 4.22
N TYR A 4 3.96 -8.85 4.73
CA TYR A 4 3.97 -8.45 6.13
C TYR A 4 2.70 -8.91 6.85
N ARG A 5 2.89 -9.45 8.05
CA ARG A 5 1.79 -9.80 8.95
C ARG A 5 2.30 -9.67 10.38
N ASP A 6 1.55 -8.95 11.22
CA ASP A 6 1.95 -8.76 12.61
C ASP A 6 1.11 -9.61 13.58
N THR A 7 1.41 -9.50 14.88
CA THR A 7 0.71 -10.26 15.92
C THR A 7 -0.74 -9.84 16.10
N HIS A 8 -1.13 -8.69 15.55
CA HIS A 8 -2.51 -8.20 15.59
C HIS A 8 -3.30 -8.58 14.35
N GLN A 9 -2.81 -9.50 13.54
CA GLN A 9 -3.43 -9.96 12.30
C GLN A 9 -3.54 -8.88 11.23
N GLN A 10 -2.76 -7.81 11.32
CA GLN A 10 -2.69 -6.77 10.29
C GLN A 10 -1.72 -7.21 9.22
N GLU A 11 -2.13 -7.12 7.97
CA GLU A 11 -1.38 -7.62 6.83
C GLU A 11 -1.17 -6.56 5.77
N VAL A 12 0.00 -6.57 5.14
CA VAL A 12 0.31 -5.77 3.96
C VAL A 12 0.81 -6.73 2.89
N ASP A 13 0.22 -6.66 1.70
CA ASP A 13 0.47 -7.65 0.65
C ASP A 13 1.90 -7.65 0.16
N LEU A 14 2.54 -6.50 0.12
CA LEU A 14 3.92 -6.41 -0.34
C LEU A 14 4.63 -5.26 0.36
N VAL A 15 5.82 -5.52 0.84
CA VAL A 15 6.68 -4.51 1.48
C VAL A 15 8.02 -4.47 0.76
N TYR A 16 8.48 -3.28 0.46
CA TYR A 16 9.81 -3.03 -0.07
C TYR A 16 10.52 -2.06 0.84
N GLU A 17 11.65 -2.47 1.41
CA GLU A 17 12.45 -1.63 2.27
C GLU A 17 13.78 -1.31 1.59
N ARG A 18 14.19 -0.05 1.65
CA ARG A 18 15.47 0.38 1.13
C ARG A 18 15.99 1.55 1.94
N GLY A 19 17.18 1.38 2.53
CA GLY A 19 17.81 2.46 3.29
C GLY A 19 16.91 2.94 4.42
N ASN A 20 16.52 4.20 4.36
CA ASN A 20 15.75 4.84 5.42
C ASN A 20 14.27 5.02 5.10
N PHE A 21 13.75 4.30 4.09
CA PHE A 21 12.33 4.36 3.79
C PHE A 21 11.78 2.99 3.42
N ALA A 22 10.45 2.87 3.43
CA ALA A 22 9.74 1.66 3.04
C ALA A 22 8.55 2.00 2.16
N ARG A 23 8.19 1.09 1.26
CA ARG A 23 6.97 1.17 0.46
C ARG A 23 6.07 0.01 0.83
N LEU A 24 4.82 0.32 1.09
CA LEU A 24 3.81 -0.67 1.42
C LEU A 24 2.78 -0.71 0.29
N TRP A 25 2.39 -1.92 -0.10
CA TRP A 25 1.49 -2.12 -1.23
C TRP A 25 0.32 -2.99 -0.79
N GLU A 26 -0.90 -2.57 -1.13
CA GLU A 26 -2.10 -3.37 -0.96
C GLU A 26 -2.72 -3.59 -2.32
N MET A 27 -3.18 -4.82 -2.60
CA MET A 27 -3.73 -5.18 -3.91
C MET A 27 -5.18 -5.62 -3.74
N LYS A 28 -6.07 -4.98 -4.50
CA LYS A 28 -7.50 -5.27 -4.43
C LYS A 28 -8.11 -5.43 -5.82
N ILE A 29 -8.91 -6.45 -6.01
CA ILE A 29 -9.70 -6.61 -7.22
C ILE A 29 -11.00 -5.86 -6.97
N SER A 30 -11.08 -4.63 -7.43
CA SER A 30 -12.25 -3.78 -7.23
C SER A 30 -12.25 -2.67 -8.27
N TRP A 31 -13.43 -2.38 -8.83
CA TRP A 31 -13.59 -1.27 -9.77
C TRP A 31 -13.73 0.07 -9.07
N ASN A 32 -14.15 0.06 -7.81
CA ASN A 32 -14.38 1.27 -7.04
C ASN A 32 -13.48 1.29 -5.81
N TYR A 33 -12.86 2.44 -5.56
CA TYR A 33 -12.11 2.65 -4.35
C TYR A 33 -13.04 2.79 -3.14
N LYS A 34 -12.63 2.18 -2.03
CA LYS A 34 -13.30 2.36 -0.73
C LYS A 34 -12.23 2.64 0.32
N PRO A 35 -12.46 3.59 1.24
CA PRO A 35 -11.44 3.95 2.25
C PRO A 35 -10.91 2.77 3.07
N ARG A 36 -11.73 1.76 3.32
CA ARG A 36 -11.30 0.58 4.07
C ARG A 36 -10.17 -0.19 3.40
N MET A 37 -9.97 0.01 2.09
CA MET A 37 -8.96 -0.73 1.32
C MET A 37 -7.54 -0.34 1.72
N ILE A 38 -7.34 0.87 2.22
CA ILE A 38 -6.02 1.35 2.61
C ILE A 38 -5.86 1.49 4.12
N LYS A 39 -6.93 1.28 4.88
CA LYS A 39 -6.94 1.55 6.32
C LYS A 39 -5.91 0.72 7.07
N THR A 40 -5.84 -0.57 6.81
CA THR A 40 -4.88 -1.45 7.48
C THR A 40 -3.45 -1.06 7.14
N MET A 41 -3.19 -0.80 5.86
CA MET A 41 -1.86 -0.41 5.40
C MET A 41 -1.42 0.92 6.03
N GLU A 42 -2.31 1.90 6.10
CA GLU A 42 -2.00 3.17 6.73
C GLU A 42 -1.76 3.02 8.23
N ARG A 43 -2.48 2.12 8.89
CA ARG A 43 -2.25 1.84 10.30
C ARG A 43 -0.89 1.20 10.53
N VAL A 44 -0.49 0.26 9.69
CA VAL A 44 0.82 -0.35 9.77
C VAL A 44 1.91 0.70 9.55
N ALA A 45 1.70 1.62 8.59
CA ALA A 45 2.65 2.68 8.30
C ALA A 45 2.91 3.60 9.50
N GLU A 46 1.90 3.82 10.35
CA GLU A 46 2.03 4.71 11.50
C GLU A 46 3.08 4.25 12.51
N TYR A 47 3.27 2.93 12.64
CA TYR A 47 4.25 2.40 13.58
C TYR A 47 5.46 1.74 12.91
N TRP A 48 5.63 1.97 11.62
CA TRP A 48 6.84 1.53 10.94
C TRP A 48 8.02 2.38 11.43
N ASP A 49 9.18 1.77 11.53
CA ASP A 49 10.37 2.40 12.12
C ASP A 49 11.06 3.43 11.23
N ARG A 50 10.51 3.70 10.06
CA ARG A 50 11.07 4.65 9.10
C ARG A 50 9.96 5.26 8.25
N PRO A 51 10.23 6.36 7.51
CA PRO A 51 9.23 6.94 6.63
C PRO A 51 8.68 5.91 5.63
N THR A 52 7.37 5.94 5.41
CA THR A 52 6.71 4.99 4.53
C THR A 52 5.94 5.68 3.44
N GLU A 53 5.85 5.02 2.28
CA GLU A 53 4.95 5.37 1.19
C GLU A 53 3.94 4.23 1.08
N THR A 54 2.65 4.56 1.03
CA THR A 54 1.59 3.57 0.94
C THR A 54 0.92 3.64 -0.42
N ASN A 55 0.68 2.49 -1.03
CA ASN A 55 0.15 2.40 -2.39
C ASN A 55 -0.94 1.34 -2.46
N LEU A 56 -2.06 1.68 -3.09
CA LEU A 56 -3.12 0.74 -3.39
C LEU A 56 -3.10 0.44 -4.88
N ILE A 57 -2.95 -0.84 -5.22
CA ILE A 57 -3.06 -1.31 -6.60
C ILE A 57 -4.42 -1.97 -6.74
N TYR A 58 -5.23 -1.51 -7.68
CA TYR A 58 -6.56 -2.06 -7.87
C TYR A 58 -6.94 -2.06 -9.35
N THR A 59 -8.13 -2.59 -9.67
CA THR A 59 -8.58 -2.72 -11.04
C THR A 59 -9.38 -1.53 -11.56
N GLY A 60 -9.68 -0.56 -10.68
CA GLY A 60 -10.38 0.65 -11.08
C GLY A 60 -9.53 1.59 -11.93
N ASP A 61 -10.18 2.49 -12.65
CA ASP A 61 -9.51 3.39 -13.58
C ASP A 61 -8.99 4.67 -12.96
N GLU A 62 -9.51 5.07 -11.81
CA GLU A 62 -9.12 6.31 -11.17
C GLU A 62 -7.78 6.17 -10.46
N GLU A 63 -6.89 7.11 -10.74
CA GLU A 63 -5.60 7.17 -10.07
C GLU A 63 -5.48 8.52 -9.40
N HIS A 64 -5.35 8.52 -8.08
CA HIS A 64 -5.17 9.76 -7.33
C HIS A 64 -4.64 9.46 -5.94
N ARG A 65 -4.36 10.50 -5.19
CA ARG A 65 -3.84 10.37 -3.84
C ARG A 65 -4.96 10.60 -2.83
N VAL A 66 -5.09 9.69 -1.89
CA VAL A 66 -6.08 9.78 -0.81
C VAL A 66 -5.34 9.71 0.51
N ASN A 67 -5.46 10.75 1.34
CA ASN A 67 -4.68 10.89 2.56
C ASN A 67 -3.19 10.79 2.22
N LYS A 68 -2.49 9.79 2.72
CA LYS A 68 -1.06 9.56 2.45
C LYS A 68 -0.83 8.44 1.45
N SER A 69 -1.90 7.89 0.87
CA SER A 69 -1.81 6.74 -0.01
C SER A 69 -2.05 7.13 -1.46
N THR A 70 -1.33 6.50 -2.36
CA THR A 70 -1.50 6.65 -3.80
C THR A 70 -2.29 5.48 -4.34
N MET A 71 -3.32 5.77 -5.15
CA MET A 71 -4.14 4.75 -5.80
C MET A 71 -3.68 4.60 -7.24
N ILE A 72 -3.37 3.37 -7.63
CA ILE A 72 -2.79 3.09 -8.95
C ILE A 72 -3.56 1.94 -9.60
N ASN A 73 -3.97 2.13 -10.88
CA ASN A 73 -4.51 1.02 -11.66
C ASN A 73 -3.39 -0.01 -11.88
N TRP A 74 -3.71 -1.30 -11.76
CA TRP A 74 -2.72 -2.36 -11.84
C TRP A 74 -1.90 -2.36 -13.14
N ARG A 75 -2.45 -1.82 -14.22
CA ARG A 75 -1.78 -1.74 -15.53
C ARG A 75 -0.68 -0.69 -15.56
N ASN A 76 -0.73 0.27 -14.65
CA ASN A 76 0.18 1.42 -14.64
C ASN A 76 1.24 1.34 -13.54
N VAL A 77 1.34 0.20 -12.87
CA VAL A 77 2.30 0.04 -11.78
C VAL A 77 3.73 0.01 -12.33
N GLU A 78 4.58 0.82 -11.76
CA GLU A 78 6.01 0.81 -12.04
C GLU A 78 6.73 0.24 -10.82
N TRP A 79 7.42 -0.85 -11.01
CA TRP A 79 8.15 -1.53 -9.94
C TRP A 79 9.57 -0.98 -9.87
N LYS A 80 9.71 0.21 -9.29
CA LYS A 80 11.02 0.85 -9.09
C LYS A 80 11.67 0.34 -7.81
N LYS A 81 12.90 -0.07 -7.95
CA LYS A 81 13.70 -0.52 -6.83
C LYS A 81 14.69 0.53 -6.38
#